data_054c17a84eb648a4f602861a73625291
#
_entry.id   054c17a84eb648a4f602861a73625291
#
_cell.length_a   1.000
_cell.length_b   1.000
_cell.length_c   1.000
_cell.angle_alpha   90.00
_cell.angle_beta   90.00
_cell.angle_gamma   90.00
#
_symmetry.space_group_name_H-M   'P 1'
#
loop_
_entity.id
_entity.type
_entity.pdbx_description
1 polymer ?
#
loop_
_entity_poly.entity_id
_entity_poly.type
_entity_poly.pdbx_seq_one_letter_code
_entity_poly.pdbx_strand_id
1 'polypeptide(L)'
;MQSQLVFQEKKERERLRIQNLLLSQAEKPALEHFFKGKSELSVLDIGCNDGARTFHRFSDDRISRVIGLEYNQQLVERANSQYGNTKFSFYQMDVDRDSFSADFQKLCTEPEDREFDL
;
A
#
# COMPACT_ATOMS: atom_id res chain seq x y z
N MET A 1 -19.51 17.15 19.70
CA MET A 1 -19.64 16.05 18.73
C MET A 1 -18.40 15.90 17.86
N GLN A 2 -17.89 17.00 17.27
CA GLN A 2 -16.68 16.94 16.46
C GLN A 2 -15.46 16.44 17.23
N SER A 3 -15.32 16.82 18.52
CA SER A 3 -14.20 16.40 19.34
C SER A 3 -14.22 14.89 19.62
N GLN A 4 -15.42 14.28 19.76
CA GLN A 4 -15.54 12.84 19.96
C GLN A 4 -15.19 12.08 18.69
N LEU A 5 -15.62 12.58 17.52
CA LEU A 5 -15.28 11.97 16.24
C LEU A 5 -13.77 11.99 16.00
N VAL A 6 -13.13 13.13 16.28
CA VAL A 6 -11.66 13.25 16.15
C VAL A 6 -10.96 12.29 17.09
N PHE A 7 -11.42 12.16 18.33
CA PHE A 7 -10.85 11.24 19.30
C PHE A 7 -11.00 9.79 18.83
N GLN A 8 -12.17 9.41 18.33
CA GLN A 8 -12.42 8.07 17.81
C GLN A 8 -11.56 7.75 16.60
N GLU A 9 -11.37 8.72 15.71
CA GLU A 9 -10.50 8.54 14.55
C GLU A 9 -9.04 8.32 14.96
N LYS A 10 -8.55 9.08 15.94
CA LYS A 10 -7.19 8.90 16.45
C LYS A 10 -7.02 7.54 17.12
N LYS A 11 -8.01 7.12 17.91
CA LYS A 11 -7.99 5.83 18.59
C LYS A 11 -8.00 4.69 17.58
N GLU A 12 -8.81 4.80 16.54
CA GLU A 12 -8.90 3.80 15.48
C GLU A 12 -7.59 3.70 14.71
N ARG A 13 -6.96 4.83 14.37
CA ARG A 13 -5.67 4.83 13.70
C ARG A 13 -4.58 4.18 14.54
N GLU A 14 -4.57 4.45 15.85
CA GLU A 14 -3.59 3.82 16.75
C GLU A 14 -3.82 2.31 16.83
N ARG A 15 -5.07 1.86 16.90
CA ARG A 15 -5.43 0.44 16.91
C ARG A 15 -4.94 -0.24 15.61
N LEU A 16 -5.20 0.39 14.48
CA LEU A 16 -4.77 -0.13 13.18
C LEU A 16 -3.26 -0.17 13.06
N ARG A 17 -2.57 0.84 13.57
CA ARG A 17 -1.10 0.88 13.58
C ARG A 17 -0.52 -0.31 14.34
N ILE A 18 -1.03 -0.56 15.53
CA ILE A 18 -0.58 -1.68 16.36
C ILE A 18 -0.90 -3.01 15.67
N GLN A 19 -2.10 -3.16 15.14
CA GLN A 19 -2.52 -4.37 14.43
C GLN A 19 -1.62 -4.63 13.22
N ASN A 20 -1.31 -3.59 12.45
CA ASN A 20 -0.46 -3.72 11.28
C ASN A 20 0.96 -4.14 11.64
N LEU A 21 1.50 -3.62 12.72
CA LEU A 21 2.82 -4.03 13.20
C LEU A 21 2.85 -5.51 13.58
N LEU A 22 1.82 -5.99 14.29
CA LEU A 22 1.72 -7.39 14.69
C LEU A 22 1.58 -8.30 13.48
N LEU A 23 0.72 -7.93 12.52
CA LEU A 23 0.53 -8.70 11.29
C LEU A 23 1.81 -8.74 10.45
N SER A 24 2.53 -7.63 10.37
CA SER A 24 3.79 -7.57 9.62
C SER A 24 4.83 -8.53 10.20
N GLN A 25 4.91 -8.64 11.52
CA GLN A 25 5.81 -9.58 12.18
C GLN A 25 5.41 -11.03 11.91
N ALA A 26 4.09 -11.32 11.92
CA ALA A 26 3.59 -12.67 11.66
C ALA A 26 3.82 -13.11 10.21
N GLU A 27 3.75 -12.17 9.28
CA GLU A 27 3.93 -12.44 7.84
C GLU A 27 5.39 -12.50 7.40
N LYS A 28 6.30 -11.96 8.19
CA LYS A 28 7.69 -11.80 7.80
C LYS A 28 8.35 -13.09 7.31
N PRO A 29 8.20 -14.25 7.97
CA PRO A 29 8.79 -15.48 7.46
C PRO A 29 8.25 -15.90 6.10
N ALA A 30 6.95 -15.73 5.86
CA ALA A 30 6.34 -16.07 4.59
C ALA A 30 6.84 -15.18 3.46
N LEU A 31 6.95 -13.87 3.72
CA LEU A 31 7.48 -12.93 2.75
C LEU A 31 8.95 -13.19 2.46
N GLU A 32 9.74 -13.51 3.49
CA GLU A 32 11.15 -13.87 3.31
C GLU A 32 11.31 -15.09 2.43
N HIS A 33 10.47 -16.10 2.63
CA HIS A 33 10.47 -17.28 1.80
C HIS A 33 10.14 -16.94 0.32
N PHE A 34 9.15 -16.09 0.12
CA PHE A 34 8.75 -15.64 -1.23
C PHE A 34 9.88 -14.86 -1.91
N PHE A 35 10.57 -13.98 -1.17
CA PHE A 35 11.59 -13.10 -1.76
C PHE A 35 12.93 -13.78 -1.96
N LYS A 36 13.14 -14.95 -1.38
CA LYS A 36 14.43 -15.63 -1.39
C LYS A 36 14.91 -15.85 -2.83
N GLY A 37 16.12 -15.39 -3.12
CA GLY A 37 16.74 -15.54 -4.44
C GLY A 37 16.16 -14.66 -5.54
N LYS A 38 15.28 -13.72 -5.19
CA LYS A 38 14.65 -12.81 -6.14
C LYS A 38 15.19 -11.40 -5.98
N SER A 39 15.03 -10.58 -7.03
CA SER A 39 15.41 -9.18 -7.02
C SER A 39 14.54 -8.42 -8.00
N GLU A 40 14.54 -7.08 -7.88
CA GLU A 40 13.79 -6.17 -8.76
C GLU A 40 12.29 -6.51 -8.81
N LEU A 41 11.74 -6.90 -7.68
CA LEU A 41 10.33 -7.27 -7.58
C LEU A 41 9.44 -6.03 -7.63
N SER A 42 8.28 -6.19 -8.27
CA SER A 42 7.22 -5.15 -8.32
C SER A 42 6.01 -5.62 -7.54
N VAL A 43 5.47 -4.74 -6.70
CA VAL A 43 4.36 -5.05 -5.80
C VAL A 43 3.18 -4.12 -6.06
N LEU A 44 2.00 -4.71 -6.14
CA LEU A 44 0.73 -3.98 -6.17
C LEU A 44 -0.04 -4.33 -4.90
N ASP A 45 -0.30 -3.32 -4.07
CA ASP A 45 -1.02 -3.49 -2.81
C ASP A 45 -2.39 -2.82 -2.90
N ILE A 46 -3.44 -3.63 -2.98
CA ILE A 46 -4.82 -3.14 -3.07
C ILE A 46 -5.37 -2.98 -1.67
N GLY A 47 -5.95 -1.81 -1.38
CA GLY A 47 -6.44 -1.48 -0.05
C GLY A 47 -5.32 -1.13 0.92
N CYS A 48 -4.38 -0.31 0.46
CA CYS A 48 -3.16 0.00 1.22
C CYS A 48 -3.39 0.92 2.41
N ASN A 49 -4.60 1.46 2.60
CA ASN A 49 -4.94 2.36 3.70
C ASN A 49 -3.99 3.57 3.71
N ASP A 50 -3.40 3.92 4.85
CA ASP A 50 -2.48 5.05 4.97
C ASP A 50 -1.04 4.74 4.55
N GLY A 51 -0.80 3.54 4.01
CA GLY A 51 0.49 3.12 3.51
C GLY A 51 1.47 2.58 4.54
N ALA A 52 1.15 2.64 5.83
CA ALA A 52 2.07 2.22 6.87
C ALA A 52 2.44 0.73 6.76
N ARG A 53 1.45 -0.13 6.61
CA ARG A 53 1.66 -1.56 6.46
C ARG A 53 2.40 -1.88 5.17
N THR A 54 2.02 -1.21 4.09
CA THR A 54 2.68 -1.34 2.79
C THR A 54 4.17 -1.01 2.90
N PHE A 55 4.48 0.12 3.52
CA PHE A 55 5.85 0.57 3.70
C PHE A 55 6.65 -0.43 4.53
N HIS A 56 6.13 -0.85 5.68
CA HIS A 56 6.84 -1.79 6.55
C HIS A 56 7.03 -3.17 5.91
N ARG A 57 6.01 -3.64 5.19
CA ARG A 57 6.04 -4.96 4.57
C ARG A 57 7.02 -5.02 3.39
N PHE A 58 7.09 -3.96 2.61
CA PHE A 58 7.78 -3.97 1.32
C PHE A 58 9.01 -3.05 1.26
N SER A 59 9.53 -2.61 2.40
CA SER A 59 10.81 -1.88 2.49
C SER A 59 12.00 -2.83 2.46
N ASP A 60 12.04 -3.65 1.41
CA ASP A 60 13.06 -4.68 1.20
C ASP A 60 13.82 -4.34 -0.08
N ASP A 61 15.16 -4.48 -0.05
CA ASP A 61 16.00 -4.10 -1.18
C ASP A 61 15.71 -4.92 -2.44
N ARG A 62 15.11 -6.10 -2.29
CA ARG A 62 14.71 -6.96 -3.40
C ARG A 62 13.49 -6.43 -4.14
N ILE A 63 12.78 -5.47 -3.55
CA ILE A 63 11.61 -4.85 -4.15
C ILE A 63 12.02 -3.50 -4.72
N SER A 64 11.80 -3.31 -6.03
CA SER A 64 12.18 -2.09 -6.73
C SER A 64 11.03 -1.10 -6.87
N ARG A 65 9.79 -1.58 -6.88
CA ARG A 65 8.61 -0.75 -7.10
C ARG A 65 7.43 -1.26 -6.30
N VAL A 66 6.73 -0.33 -5.64
CA VAL A 66 5.49 -0.63 -4.90
C VAL A 66 4.44 0.40 -5.30
N ILE A 67 3.29 -0.08 -5.77
CA ILE A 67 2.13 0.76 -6.03
C ILE A 67 1.03 0.35 -5.08
N GLY A 68 0.55 1.30 -4.28
CA GLY A 68 -0.58 1.12 -3.38
C GLY A 68 -1.83 1.76 -3.95
N LEU A 69 -2.94 1.05 -3.93
CA LEU A 69 -4.25 1.56 -4.35
C LEU A 69 -5.16 1.64 -3.14
N GLU A 70 -5.82 2.76 -2.98
CA GLU A 70 -6.72 3.00 -1.86
C GLU A 70 -7.92 3.81 -2.33
N TYR A 71 -9.10 3.42 -1.88
CA TYR A 71 -10.36 4.09 -2.23
C TYR A 71 -10.45 5.50 -1.63
N ASN A 72 -9.99 5.68 -0.39
CA ASN A 72 -10.13 6.93 0.35
C ASN A 72 -9.00 7.90 -0.01
N GLN A 73 -9.37 9.02 -0.65
CA GLN A 73 -8.41 10.02 -1.11
C GLN A 73 -7.56 10.61 0.03
N GLN A 74 -8.14 10.82 1.20
CA GLN A 74 -7.41 11.37 2.34
C GLN A 74 -6.30 10.42 2.80
N LEU A 75 -6.58 9.12 2.78
CA LEU A 75 -5.57 8.11 3.12
C LEU A 75 -4.46 8.07 2.08
N VAL A 76 -4.80 8.22 0.80
CA VAL A 76 -3.82 8.28 -0.28
C VAL A 76 -2.88 9.48 -0.10
N GLU A 77 -3.44 10.64 0.19
CA GLU A 77 -2.65 11.85 0.41
C GLU A 77 -1.70 11.68 1.61
N ARG A 78 -2.19 11.07 2.67
CA ARG A 78 -1.38 10.78 3.86
C ARG A 78 -0.27 9.79 3.52
N ALA A 79 -0.58 8.74 2.77
CA ALA A 79 0.39 7.73 2.37
C ALA A 79 1.52 8.35 1.54
N ASN A 80 1.18 9.17 0.55
CA ASN A 80 2.18 9.82 -0.29
C ASN A 80 3.01 10.83 0.50
N SER A 81 2.38 11.58 1.40
CA SER A 81 3.08 12.56 2.23
C SER A 81 4.11 11.89 3.15
N GLN A 82 3.79 10.75 3.70
CA GLN A 82 4.61 10.08 4.70
C GLN A 82 5.58 9.08 4.10
N TYR A 83 5.17 8.35 3.06
CA TYR A 83 5.95 7.23 2.51
C TYR A 83 6.26 7.34 1.02
N GLY A 84 5.64 8.29 0.31
CA GLY A 84 5.85 8.45 -1.14
C GLY A 84 7.29 8.79 -1.48
N ASN A 85 7.86 8.07 -2.46
CA ASN A 85 9.21 8.32 -2.97
C ASN A 85 9.34 7.65 -4.34
N THR A 86 10.57 7.46 -4.83
CA THR A 86 10.80 6.82 -6.13
C THR A 86 10.37 5.35 -6.16
N LYS A 87 10.36 4.69 -5.00
CA LYS A 87 9.97 3.28 -4.88
C LYS A 87 8.48 3.12 -4.59
N PHE A 88 7.93 3.95 -3.68
CA PHE A 88 6.54 3.85 -3.21
C PHE A 88 5.68 4.96 -3.83
N SER A 89 4.59 4.57 -4.48
CA SER A 89 3.59 5.49 -5.02
C SER A 89 2.20 5.02 -4.64
N PHE A 90 1.34 5.95 -4.25
CA PHE A 90 -0.01 5.63 -3.79
C PHE A 90 -1.02 6.41 -4.61
N TYR A 91 -2.09 5.73 -5.04
CA TYR A 91 -3.11 6.31 -5.91
C TYR A 91 -4.50 6.01 -5.40
N GLN A 92 -5.38 6.97 -5.56
CA GLN A 92 -6.81 6.76 -5.26
C GLN A 92 -7.42 5.93 -6.38
N MET A 93 -8.06 4.82 -6.02
CA MET A 93 -8.72 3.97 -6.99
C MET A 93 -9.76 3.09 -6.32
N ASP A 94 -10.93 2.99 -6.94
CA ASP A 94 -12.01 2.11 -6.49
C ASP A 94 -11.96 0.83 -7.33
N VAL A 95 -11.46 -0.25 -6.72
CA VAL A 95 -11.31 -1.54 -7.42
C VAL A 95 -12.65 -2.22 -7.70
N ASP A 96 -13.72 -1.78 -7.02
CA ASP A 96 -15.06 -2.32 -7.24
C ASP A 96 -15.81 -1.61 -8.37
N ARG A 97 -15.24 -0.55 -8.96
CA ARG A 97 -15.86 0.13 -10.09
C ARG A 97 -15.72 -0.70 -11.36
N ASP A 98 -16.75 -0.63 -12.21
CA ASP A 98 -16.75 -1.28 -13.51
C ASP A 98 -15.59 -0.80 -14.39
N SER A 99 -15.15 0.45 -14.19
CA SER A 99 -14.06 1.06 -14.95
C SER A 99 -12.67 0.77 -14.38
N PHE A 100 -12.55 -0.08 -13.34
CA PHE A 100 -11.27 -0.30 -12.67
C PHE A 100 -10.16 -0.71 -13.64
N SER A 101 -10.45 -1.64 -14.54
CA SER A 101 -9.45 -2.13 -15.50
C SER A 101 -8.92 -1.00 -16.39
N ALA A 102 -9.83 -0.15 -16.90
CA ALA A 102 -9.45 0.99 -17.72
C ALA A 102 -8.71 2.06 -16.91
N ASP A 103 -9.16 2.32 -15.67
CA ASP A 103 -8.53 3.28 -14.77
C ASP A 103 -7.10 2.84 -14.43
N PHE A 104 -6.91 1.55 -14.16
CA PHE A 104 -5.59 1.00 -13.86
C PHE A 104 -4.67 1.07 -15.07
N GLN A 105 -5.18 0.80 -16.28
CA GLN A 105 -4.40 0.89 -17.51
C GLN A 105 -3.94 2.32 -17.79
N LYS A 106 -4.75 3.32 -17.46
CA LYS A 106 -4.35 4.72 -17.59
C LYS A 106 -3.24 5.10 -16.61
N LEU A 107 -3.26 4.52 -15.43
CA LEU A 107 -2.23 4.73 -14.42
C LEU A 107 -0.89 4.16 -14.87
N CYS A 108 -0.92 2.97 -15.48
CA CYS A 108 0.26 2.27 -15.96
C CYS A 108 0.48 2.60 -17.43
N THR A 109 1.30 3.61 -17.71
CA THR A 109 1.52 4.11 -19.07
C THR A 109 2.37 3.19 -19.93
N GLU A 110 3.30 2.44 -19.31
CA GLU A 110 4.16 1.50 -20.01
C GLU A 110 3.70 0.07 -19.77
N PRO A 111 3.83 -0.86 -20.74
CA PRO A 111 3.38 -2.24 -20.54
C PRO A 111 4.00 -2.94 -19.34
N GLU A 112 5.29 -2.72 -19.07
CA GLU A 112 5.98 -3.31 -17.92
C GLU A 112 5.45 -2.80 -16.59
N ASP A 113 4.82 -1.61 -16.56
CA ASP A 113 4.20 -1.06 -15.35
C ASP A 113 2.96 -1.84 -14.93
N ARG A 114 2.42 -2.66 -15.82
CA ARG A 114 1.22 -3.45 -15.56
C ARG A 114 1.51 -4.84 -15.02
N GLU A 115 2.80 -5.20 -14.91
CA GLU A 115 3.24 -6.49 -14.43
C GLU A 115 3.73 -6.37 -12.99
N PHE A 116 3.21 -7.22 -12.13
CA PHE A 116 3.56 -7.25 -10.72
C PHE A 116 3.86 -8.67 -10.28
N ASP A 117 4.83 -8.81 -9.39
CA ASP A 117 5.23 -10.10 -8.83
C ASP A 117 4.38 -10.48 -7.64
N LEU A 118 3.80 -9.49 -6.97
CA LEU A 118 3.03 -9.71 -5.75
C LEU A 118 1.84 -8.74 -5.65
#